data_c246f16cba00f69c70d26b5ee15ec9e1
#
_entry.id   c246f16cba00f69c70d26b5ee15ec9e1
#
_cell.length_a   1.000
_cell.length_b   1.000
_cell.length_c   1.000
_cell.angle_alpha   90.00
_cell.angle_beta   90.00
_cell.angle_gamma   90.00
#
_symmetry.space_group_name_H-M   'P 1'
#
loop_
_entity.id
_entity.type
_entity.pdbx_description
1 polymer ?
#
loop_
_entity_poly.entity_id
_entity_poly.type
_entity_poly.pdbx_seq_one_letter_code
_entity_poly.pdbx_strand_id
1 'polypeptide(L)'
;MIDLSNVSKTFTLHNQGSAVIEVISDVSFAVAPGECVALTGASGAGKSTLMRMIYGNYLTQAGEIRIGGLDIVRSEPRDIIKLRRDVLGYVSQFLRVVPRVPTLDVVAEPLRALGVPADEAQDRASA
;
A
#
# COMPACT_ATOMS: atom_id res chain seq x y z
N MET A 1 -3.19 10.31 -7.97
CA MET A 1 -1.79 10.59 -8.27
C MET A 1 -0.90 10.08 -7.13
N ILE A 2 0.13 9.35 -7.46
CA ILE A 2 1.16 8.89 -6.51
C ILE A 2 2.48 9.47 -7.00
N ASP A 3 3.30 9.99 -6.09
CA ASP A 3 4.60 10.57 -6.40
C ASP A 3 5.63 10.09 -5.38
N LEU A 4 6.73 9.52 -5.87
CA LEU A 4 7.86 9.09 -5.06
C LEU A 4 9.10 9.87 -5.46
N SER A 5 9.82 10.40 -4.48
CA SER A 5 11.04 11.17 -4.70
C SER A 5 12.17 10.67 -3.80
N ASN A 6 13.23 10.14 -4.41
CA ASN A 6 14.46 9.68 -3.75
C ASN A 6 14.23 8.71 -2.58
N VAL A 7 13.27 7.78 -2.76
CA VAL A 7 12.84 6.86 -1.72
C VAL A 7 13.88 5.77 -1.52
N SER A 8 14.29 5.57 -0.25
CA SER A 8 15.24 4.52 0.13
C SER A 8 14.76 3.76 1.37
N LYS A 9 15.09 2.47 1.42
CA LYS A 9 14.76 1.58 2.53
C LYS A 9 15.82 0.52 2.74
N THR A 10 16.31 0.44 3.99
CA THR A 10 17.17 -0.64 4.47
C THR A 10 16.49 -1.42 5.58
N PHE A 11 16.85 -2.67 5.74
CA PHE A 11 16.48 -3.50 6.89
C PHE A 11 17.73 -3.94 7.63
N THR A 12 17.66 -3.88 8.96
CA THR A 12 18.74 -4.41 9.82
C THR A 12 18.31 -5.76 10.36
N LEU A 13 19.10 -6.80 10.07
CA LEU A 13 18.89 -8.15 10.55
C LEU A 13 19.58 -8.32 11.91
N HIS A 14 18.85 -8.09 13.00
CA HIS A 14 19.40 -8.21 14.36
C HIS A 14 19.90 -9.62 14.71
N ASN A 15 19.36 -10.65 14.06
CA ASN A 15 19.71 -12.06 14.30
C ASN A 15 20.98 -12.52 13.57
N GLN A 16 21.57 -11.69 12.71
CA GLN A 16 22.75 -12.02 11.91
C GLN A 16 23.84 -10.94 12.01
N GLY A 17 24.23 -10.60 13.23
CA GLY A 17 25.30 -9.65 13.47
C GLY A 17 24.99 -8.21 13.03
N SER A 18 23.72 -7.81 13.05
CA SER A 18 23.24 -6.48 12.62
C SER A 18 23.59 -6.16 11.16
N ALA A 19 23.55 -7.16 10.28
CA ALA A 19 23.73 -6.95 8.84
C ALA A 19 22.65 -5.99 8.30
N VAL A 20 23.06 -4.98 7.57
CA VAL A 20 22.18 -4.00 6.92
C VAL A 20 21.96 -4.43 5.48
N ILE A 21 20.70 -4.62 5.09
CA ILE A 21 20.31 -4.96 3.74
C ILE A 21 19.60 -3.76 3.14
N GLU A 22 20.19 -3.14 2.13
CA GLU A 22 19.52 -2.14 1.30
C GLU A 22 18.57 -2.82 0.33
N VAL A 23 17.28 -2.53 0.45
CA VAL A 23 16.22 -3.16 -0.36
C VAL A 23 15.68 -2.20 -1.43
N ILE A 24 15.60 -0.92 -1.12
CA ILE A 24 15.19 0.15 -2.02
C ILE A 24 16.26 1.24 -1.95
N SER A 25 16.76 1.66 -3.11
CA SER A 25 17.80 2.68 -3.23
C SER A 25 17.39 3.74 -4.24
N ASP A 26 17.18 4.95 -3.77
CA ASP A 26 16.96 6.17 -4.57
C ASP A 26 15.89 6.02 -5.67
N VAL A 27 14.74 5.48 -5.32
CA VAL A 27 13.64 5.26 -6.27
C VAL A 27 12.79 6.51 -6.39
N SER A 28 12.60 6.98 -7.63
CA SER A 28 11.74 8.10 -7.97
C SER A 28 10.87 7.75 -9.17
N PHE A 29 9.57 7.92 -9.05
CA PHE A 29 8.60 7.86 -10.15
C PHE A 29 7.27 8.48 -9.73
N ALA A 30 6.41 8.75 -10.70
CA ALA A 30 5.07 9.25 -10.48
C ALA A 30 4.05 8.41 -11.24
N VAL A 31 2.84 8.32 -10.70
CA VAL A 31 1.67 7.72 -11.34
C VAL A 31 0.59 8.78 -11.47
N ALA A 32 0.25 9.13 -12.70
CA ALA A 32 -0.80 10.11 -12.98
C ALA A 32 -2.21 9.54 -12.76
N PRO A 33 -3.23 10.38 -12.58
CA PRO A 33 -4.61 9.93 -12.55
C PRO A 33 -4.97 9.14 -13.82
N GLY A 34 -5.60 7.97 -13.64
CA GLY A 34 -5.99 7.07 -14.74
C GLY A 34 -4.84 6.24 -15.34
N GLU A 35 -3.61 6.41 -14.86
CA GLU A 35 -2.46 5.63 -15.30
C GLU A 35 -2.35 4.30 -14.56
N CYS A 36 -1.90 3.26 -15.27
CA CYS A 36 -1.57 1.96 -14.71
C CYS A 36 -0.07 1.72 -14.88
N VAL A 37 0.64 1.55 -13.77
CA VAL A 37 2.09 1.33 -13.74
C VAL A 37 2.40 -0.06 -13.20
N ALA A 38 3.24 -0.81 -13.91
CA ALA A 38 3.72 -2.11 -13.49
C ALA A 38 5.16 -2.04 -12.96
N LEU A 39 5.37 -2.58 -11.75
CA LEU A 39 6.70 -2.77 -11.19
C LEU A 39 7.24 -4.14 -11.65
N THR A 40 8.30 -4.13 -12.45
CA THR A 40 8.98 -5.33 -12.95
C THR A 40 10.32 -5.54 -12.29
N GLY A 41 10.82 -6.77 -12.29
CA GLY A 41 12.11 -7.12 -11.72
C GLY A 41 12.13 -8.52 -11.13
N ALA A 42 13.32 -9.00 -10.79
CA ALA A 42 13.53 -10.32 -10.19
C ALA A 42 12.82 -10.47 -8.84
N SER A 43 12.61 -11.72 -8.41
CA SER A 43 12.17 -12.01 -7.05
C SER A 43 13.18 -11.44 -6.05
N GLY A 44 12.69 -10.80 -4.99
CA GLY A 44 13.55 -10.16 -3.99
C GLY A 44 14.07 -8.76 -4.36
N ALA A 45 13.71 -8.21 -5.53
CA ALA A 45 14.13 -6.87 -5.97
C ALA A 45 13.46 -5.70 -5.21
N GLY A 46 12.70 -5.97 -4.14
CA GLY A 46 12.08 -4.94 -3.32
C GLY A 46 10.69 -4.46 -3.76
N LYS A 47 10.11 -5.03 -4.82
CA LYS A 47 8.78 -4.61 -5.35
C LYS A 47 7.69 -4.62 -4.27
N SER A 48 7.58 -5.72 -3.53
CA SER A 48 6.59 -5.85 -2.44
C SER A 48 6.88 -4.89 -1.27
N THR A 49 8.14 -4.60 -1.01
CA THR A 49 8.55 -3.62 -0.01
C THR A 49 8.10 -2.23 -0.43
N LEU A 50 8.33 -1.86 -1.68
CA LEU A 50 7.93 -0.57 -2.24
C LEU A 50 6.39 -0.40 -2.18
N MET A 51 5.63 -1.42 -2.58
CA MET A 51 4.16 -1.40 -2.47
C MET A 51 3.69 -1.21 -1.03
N ARG A 52 4.34 -1.86 -0.05
CA ARG A 52 4.01 -1.69 1.38
C ARG A 52 4.41 -0.32 1.92
N MET A 53 5.46 0.30 1.37
CA MET A 53 5.83 1.67 1.71
C MET A 53 4.80 2.67 1.16
N ILE A 54 4.35 2.50 -0.08
CA ILE A 54 3.27 3.32 -0.68
C ILE A 54 1.97 3.18 0.12
N TYR A 55 1.64 1.98 0.57
CA TYR A 55 0.48 1.77 1.45
C TYR A 55 0.68 2.28 2.89
N GLY A 56 1.90 2.72 3.24
CA GLY A 56 2.24 3.26 4.55
C GLY A 56 2.46 2.18 5.64
N ASN A 57 2.68 0.91 5.28
CA ASN A 57 2.98 -0.14 6.24
C ASN A 57 4.45 -0.14 6.67
N TYR A 58 5.34 0.38 5.84
CA TYR A 58 6.75 0.54 6.16
C TYR A 58 7.16 1.99 6.08
N LEU A 59 7.90 2.44 7.09
CA LEU A 59 8.47 3.77 7.11
C LEU A 59 9.60 3.88 6.08
N THR A 60 9.65 5.01 5.38
CA THR A 60 10.76 5.42 4.53
C THR A 60 11.92 5.89 5.41
N GLN A 61 13.16 5.57 5.04
CA GLN A 61 14.34 6.10 5.72
C GLN A 61 14.84 7.38 5.07
N ALA A 62 14.65 7.50 3.76
CA ALA A 62 14.94 8.72 3.02
C ALA A 62 13.92 8.90 1.90
N GLY A 63 13.76 10.12 1.45
CA GLY A 63 12.84 10.47 0.38
C GLY A 63 11.43 10.82 0.85
N GLU A 64 10.54 10.98 -0.11
CA GLU A 64 9.18 11.45 0.08
C GLU A 64 8.21 10.57 -0.73
N ILE A 65 7.05 10.29 -0.16
CA ILE A 65 5.96 9.61 -0.86
C ILE A 65 4.70 10.44 -0.69
N ARG A 66 4.17 10.95 -1.79
CA ARG A 66 2.91 11.71 -1.83
C ARG A 66 1.81 10.93 -2.50
N ILE A 67 0.64 10.93 -1.87
CA ILE A 67 -0.56 10.28 -2.41
C ILE A 67 -1.73 11.26 -2.31
N GLY A 68 -2.29 11.65 -3.44
CA GLY A 68 -3.35 12.66 -3.49
C GLY A 68 -2.94 13.99 -2.87
N GLY A 69 -1.65 14.36 -2.91
CA GLY A 69 -1.10 15.56 -2.29
C GLY A 69 -0.67 15.41 -0.82
N LEU A 70 -1.01 14.30 -0.15
CA LEU A 70 -0.59 14.02 1.23
C LEU A 70 0.79 13.36 1.25
N ASP A 71 1.74 13.94 1.96
CA ASP A 71 3.04 13.32 2.27
C ASP A 71 2.88 12.29 3.38
N ILE A 72 2.87 11.00 3.02
CA ILE A 72 2.65 9.92 3.98
C ILE A 72 3.85 9.66 4.90
N VAL A 73 5.03 10.17 4.56
CA VAL A 73 6.24 10.01 5.38
C VAL A 73 6.18 10.91 6.61
N ARG A 74 5.60 12.11 6.46
CA ARG A 74 5.50 13.12 7.52
C ARG A 74 4.11 13.22 8.14
N SER A 75 3.15 12.47 7.62
CA SER A 75 1.76 12.49 8.10
C SER A 75 1.61 11.77 9.44
N GLU A 76 0.63 12.20 10.21
CA GLU A 76 0.24 11.50 11.42
C GLU A 76 -0.48 10.18 11.11
N PRO A 77 -0.42 9.18 12.01
CA PRO A 77 -1.07 7.88 11.80
C PRO A 77 -2.55 7.98 11.44
N ARG A 78 -3.27 8.94 12.00
CA ARG A 78 -4.70 9.19 11.70
C ARG A 78 -4.95 9.58 10.25
N ASP A 79 -4.04 10.35 9.64
CA ASP A 79 -4.15 10.79 8.25
C ASP A 79 -3.90 9.63 7.29
N ILE A 80 -2.97 8.74 7.63
CA ILE A 80 -2.72 7.50 6.89
C ILE A 80 -3.93 6.57 6.96
N ILE A 81 -4.57 6.43 8.12
CA ILE A 81 -5.79 5.61 8.28
C ILE A 81 -6.91 6.19 7.40
N LYS A 82 -7.10 7.50 7.40
CA LYS A 82 -8.09 8.17 6.56
C LYS A 82 -7.78 7.98 5.06
N LEU A 83 -6.52 8.13 4.66
CA LEU A 83 -6.08 7.89 3.29
C LEU A 83 -6.39 6.46 2.83
N ARG A 84 -6.13 5.45 3.67
CA ARG A 84 -6.42 4.04 3.38
C ARG A 84 -7.92 3.76 3.28
N ARG A 85 -8.73 4.44 4.08
CA ARG A 85 -10.18 4.28 4.03
C ARG A 85 -10.78 4.92 2.78
N ASP A 86 -10.35 6.15 2.44
CA ASP A 86 -11.06 7.01 1.50
C ASP A 86 -10.44 6.98 0.09
N VAL A 87 -9.15 6.65 -0.04
CA VAL A 87 -8.39 6.86 -1.29
C VAL A 87 -7.61 5.62 -1.74
N LEU A 88 -6.97 4.89 -0.81
CA LEU A 88 -6.07 3.79 -1.13
C LEU A 88 -6.74 2.43 -0.98
N GLY A 89 -6.80 1.66 -2.07
CA GLY A 89 -7.05 0.22 -2.03
C GLY A 89 -5.74 -0.58 -2.11
N TYR A 90 -5.65 -1.70 -1.41
CA TYR A 90 -4.52 -2.61 -1.47
C TYR A 90 -4.98 -4.06 -1.61
N VAL A 91 -4.55 -4.70 -2.70
CA VAL A 91 -4.76 -6.13 -2.89
C VAL A 91 -3.48 -6.86 -2.52
N SER A 92 -3.54 -7.66 -1.45
CA SER A 92 -2.40 -8.43 -0.97
C SER A 92 -2.16 -9.68 -1.83
N GLN A 93 -0.90 -10.09 -1.97
CA GLN A 93 -0.53 -11.37 -2.55
C GLN A 93 -1.12 -12.56 -1.76
N PHE A 94 -1.25 -12.40 -0.46
CA PHE A 94 -1.88 -13.38 0.42
C PHE A 94 -3.32 -12.94 0.69
N LEU A 95 -4.27 -13.68 0.12
CA LEU A 95 -5.69 -13.47 0.40
C LEU A 95 -5.94 -13.60 1.90
N ARG A 96 -6.46 -12.55 2.51
CA ARG A 96 -6.96 -12.65 3.89
C ARG A 96 -8.31 -13.36 3.86
N VAL A 97 -8.28 -14.63 4.14
CA VAL A 97 -9.51 -15.38 4.42
C VAL A 97 -9.92 -15.08 5.86
N VAL A 98 -11.10 -14.50 6.04
CA VAL A 98 -11.70 -14.36 7.36
C VAL A 98 -12.54 -15.62 7.62
N PRO A 99 -12.18 -16.46 8.61
CA PRO A 99 -12.93 -17.68 8.88
C PRO A 99 -14.41 -17.38 9.12
N ARG A 100 -15.30 -18.17 8.50
CA ARG A 100 -16.76 -18.05 8.63
C ARG A 100 -17.39 -16.78 8.05
N VAL A 101 -16.65 -16.01 7.28
CA VAL A 101 -17.20 -14.86 6.53
C VAL A 101 -17.23 -15.23 5.05
N PRO A 102 -18.37 -15.10 4.36
CA PRO A 102 -18.46 -15.30 2.92
C PRO A 102 -17.48 -14.41 2.15
N THR A 103 -16.87 -14.94 1.10
CA THR A 103 -15.90 -14.19 0.27
C THR A 103 -16.51 -12.89 -0.28
N LEU A 104 -17.78 -12.95 -0.68
CA LEU A 104 -18.51 -11.77 -1.18
C LEU A 104 -18.56 -10.65 -0.13
N ASP A 105 -18.77 -10.99 1.13
CA ASP A 105 -18.79 -10.00 2.22
C ASP A 105 -17.40 -9.39 2.46
N VAL A 106 -16.34 -10.18 2.32
CA VAL A 106 -14.95 -9.68 2.43
C VAL A 106 -14.63 -8.69 1.29
N VAL A 107 -15.08 -9.00 0.07
CA VAL A 107 -14.88 -8.12 -1.10
C VAL A 107 -15.75 -6.86 -1.02
N ALA A 108 -16.97 -6.95 -0.47
CA ALA A 108 -17.88 -5.83 -0.30
C ALA A 108 -17.52 -4.89 0.87
N GLU A 109 -16.69 -5.37 1.82
CA GLU A 109 -16.38 -4.66 3.05
C GLU A 109 -15.82 -3.24 2.84
N PRO A 110 -14.87 -2.97 1.92
CA PRO A 110 -14.40 -1.61 1.67
C PRO A 110 -15.50 -0.63 1.23
N LEU A 111 -16.48 -1.09 0.44
CA LEU A 111 -17.62 -0.26 0.02
C LEU A 111 -18.54 0.06 1.20
N ARG A 112 -18.77 -0.92 2.08
CA ARG A 112 -19.56 -0.72 3.31
C ARG A 112 -18.86 0.27 4.26
N ALA A 113 -17.55 0.20 4.37
CA ALA A 113 -16.75 1.12 5.16
C ALA A 113 -16.85 2.58 4.66
N LEU A 114 -17.12 2.76 3.36
CA LEU A 114 -17.41 4.06 2.73
C LEU A 114 -18.87 4.49 2.85
N GLY A 115 -19.73 3.70 3.51
CA GLY A 115 -21.13 4.00 3.72
C GLY A 115 -22.07 3.59 2.58
N VAL A 116 -21.58 2.77 1.63
CA VAL A 116 -22.44 2.21 0.57
C VAL A 116 -23.42 1.21 1.19
N PRO A 117 -24.72 1.24 0.83
CA PRO A 117 -25.72 0.26 1.31
C PRO A 117 -25.27 -1.18 1.04
N ALA A 118 -25.65 -2.11 1.94
CA ALA A 118 -25.15 -3.48 1.91
C ALA A 118 -25.52 -4.24 0.64
N ASP A 119 -26.72 -4.06 0.12
CA ASP A 119 -27.20 -4.62 -1.14
C ASP A 119 -26.42 -4.11 -2.35
N GLU A 120 -26.24 -2.80 -2.47
CA GLU A 120 -25.41 -2.20 -3.52
C GLU A 120 -23.94 -2.64 -3.42
N ALA A 121 -23.39 -2.69 -2.20
CA ALA A 121 -22.02 -3.13 -2.00
C ALA A 121 -21.81 -4.60 -2.42
N GLN A 122 -22.79 -5.48 -2.17
CA GLN A 122 -22.74 -6.88 -2.62
C GLN A 122 -22.88 -7.00 -4.14
N ASP A 123 -23.79 -6.25 -4.76
CA ASP A 123 -23.95 -6.26 -6.22
C ASP A 123 -22.67 -5.82 -6.93
N ARG A 124 -22.02 -4.77 -6.45
CA ARG A 124 -20.74 -4.29 -6.99
C ARG A 124 -19.59 -5.25 -6.74
N ALA A 125 -19.59 -5.96 -5.62
CA ALA A 125 -18.57 -6.95 -5.28
C ALA A 125 -18.71 -8.24 -6.10
N SER A 126 -19.91 -8.56 -6.59
CA SER A 126 -20.17 -9.74 -7.42
C SER A 126 -19.94 -9.50 -8.92
N ALA A 127 -19.87 -8.27 -9.35
CA ALA A 127 -19.61 -7.89 -10.74
C ALA A 127 -18.16 -8.10 -11.13
#